data_9599c7daa25b03d3e930674088f3f0b2
#
_entry.id   9599c7daa25b03d3e930674088f3f0b2
#
_cell.length_a   1.000
_cell.length_b   1.000
_cell.length_c   1.000
_cell.angle_alpha   90.00
_cell.angle_beta   90.00
_cell.angle_gamma   90.00
#
_symmetry.space_group_name_H-M   'P 1'
#
loop_
_entity.id
_entity.type
_entity.pdbx_description
1 polymer ?
#
loop_
_entity_poly.entity_id
_entity_poly.type
_entity_poly.pdbx_seq_one_letter_code
_entity_poly.pdbx_strand_id
1 'polypeptide(L)'
;STIPVRRMAGAVTGPERFLVVHWSNPAHLVPGVELVVGEHTDHALLAAVKEMLARADWVGAVVGDAPGFVLNRLQYALVREALLLVDEGHATAADVDTVLRTTLGFRMPFIPPIAMLDMAGLDVYEKCFGLLQDELGERFSAPEVLTEAVADGRHGMKNGRGLFRDYPPETLEEINAWRAKAYTGMSRLLADLGPMPGTQTPGTQTPDDTHEESHA
;
A
#
# COMPACT_ATOMS: atom_id res chain seq x y z
N SER A 1 17.05 6.69 3.99
CA SER A 1 15.79 6.39 3.27
C SER A 1 14.85 7.60 3.09
N THR A 2 15.14 8.75 3.68
CA THR A 2 14.29 9.95 3.58
C THR A 2 15.03 11.19 3.04
N ILE A 3 16.32 11.06 2.74
CA ILE A 3 17.14 12.15 2.19
C ILE A 3 16.88 12.23 0.69
N PRO A 4 16.36 13.36 0.18
CA PRO A 4 16.12 13.54 -1.24
C PRO A 4 17.39 13.46 -2.08
N VAL A 5 17.29 12.94 -3.31
CA VAL A 5 18.39 12.86 -4.29
C VAL A 5 19.05 14.22 -4.50
N ARG A 6 18.25 15.29 -4.63
CA ARG A 6 18.75 16.67 -4.82
C ARG A 6 19.68 17.16 -3.70
N ARG A 7 19.56 16.64 -2.48
CA ARG A 7 20.47 16.97 -1.37
C ARG A 7 21.83 16.26 -1.47
N MET A 8 21.85 15.12 -2.15
CA MET A 8 23.06 14.28 -2.29
C MET A 8 23.76 14.52 -3.63
N ALA A 9 23.03 14.81 -4.68
CA ALA A 9 23.55 14.99 -6.04
C ALA A 9 24.62 16.08 -6.15
N GLY A 10 24.51 17.16 -5.36
CA GLY A 10 25.51 18.22 -5.32
C GLY A 10 26.87 17.82 -4.72
N ALA A 11 26.97 16.69 -4.05
CA ALA A 11 28.20 16.17 -3.46
C ALA A 11 28.92 15.15 -4.35
N VAL A 12 28.36 14.78 -5.50
CA VAL A 12 28.95 13.80 -6.40
C VAL A 12 29.43 14.42 -7.70
N THR A 13 30.53 13.88 -8.25
CA THR A 13 31.01 14.22 -9.59
C THR A 13 30.20 13.41 -10.61
N GLY A 14 29.52 14.08 -11.55
CA GLY A 14 28.68 13.45 -12.55
C GLY A 14 27.28 13.10 -12.01
N PRO A 15 26.48 14.11 -11.63
CA PRO A 15 25.14 13.92 -11.08
C PRO A 15 24.19 13.23 -12.06
N GLU A 16 24.48 13.24 -13.35
CA GLU A 16 23.75 12.48 -14.39
C GLU A 16 23.86 10.96 -14.18
N ARG A 17 24.90 10.48 -13.50
CA ARG A 17 25.11 9.07 -13.16
C ARG A 17 24.70 8.72 -11.75
N PHE A 18 23.95 9.59 -11.09
CA PHE A 18 23.50 9.40 -9.73
C PHE A 18 22.00 9.15 -9.66
N LEU A 19 21.62 8.09 -8.97
CA LEU A 19 20.25 7.78 -8.54
C LEU A 19 20.30 7.04 -7.20
N VAL A 20 19.19 7.00 -6.48
CA VAL A 20 19.09 6.17 -5.28
C VAL A 20 18.38 4.86 -5.63
N VAL A 21 19.01 3.76 -5.25
CA VAL A 21 18.41 2.42 -5.28
C VAL A 21 17.99 2.09 -3.86
N HIS A 22 16.69 2.16 -3.60
CA HIS A 22 16.14 2.06 -2.25
C HIS A 22 15.43 0.72 -2.05
N TRP A 23 16.05 -0.15 -1.26
CA TRP A 23 15.48 -1.44 -0.87
C TRP A 23 14.59 -1.32 0.35
N SER A 24 13.55 -2.16 0.42
CA SER A 24 12.77 -2.38 1.63
C SER A 24 13.45 -3.43 2.54
N ASN A 25 13.35 -3.25 3.85
CA ASN A 25 13.91 -4.20 4.82
C ASN A 25 12.90 -5.34 5.10
N PRO A 26 13.33 -6.61 5.13
CA PRO A 26 14.68 -7.13 4.87
C PRO A 26 14.99 -7.23 3.36
N ALA A 27 16.05 -6.56 2.93
CA ALA A 27 16.38 -6.37 1.52
C ALA A 27 16.52 -7.67 0.71
N HIS A 28 16.90 -8.77 1.31
CA HIS A 28 17.09 -10.05 0.64
C HIS A 28 15.79 -10.88 0.47
N LEU A 29 14.68 -10.42 1.03
CA LEU A 29 13.37 -11.11 0.96
C LEU A 29 12.30 -10.29 0.24
N VAL A 30 12.37 -8.96 0.35
CA VAL A 30 11.37 -8.06 -0.24
C VAL A 30 11.79 -7.72 -1.67
N PRO A 31 11.06 -8.15 -2.71
CA PRO A 31 11.51 -8.04 -4.09
C PRO A 31 11.43 -6.64 -4.68
N GLY A 32 10.70 -5.73 -4.05
CA GLY A 32 10.46 -4.37 -4.55
C GLY A 32 11.61 -3.43 -4.25
N VAL A 33 12.01 -2.64 -5.25
CA VAL A 33 13.07 -1.62 -5.14
C VAL A 33 12.60 -0.33 -5.77
N GLU A 34 12.77 0.80 -5.07
CA GLU A 34 12.52 2.12 -5.65
C GLU A 34 13.79 2.63 -6.32
N LEU A 35 13.68 3.00 -7.58
CA LEU A 35 14.71 3.70 -8.35
C LEU A 35 14.37 5.19 -8.33
N VAL A 36 14.98 5.91 -7.37
CA VAL A 36 14.68 7.33 -7.17
C VAL A 36 15.56 8.16 -8.07
N VAL A 37 14.95 8.82 -9.04
CA VAL A 37 15.66 9.65 -10.04
C VAL A 37 15.61 11.11 -9.62
N GLY A 38 16.75 11.77 -9.77
CA GLY A 38 16.87 13.22 -9.67
C GLY A 38 16.70 13.92 -11.04
N GLU A 39 16.71 15.24 -11.01
CA GLU A 39 16.54 16.09 -12.20
C GLU A 39 17.57 15.78 -13.31
N HIS A 40 18.78 15.39 -12.93
CA HIS A 40 19.90 15.17 -13.86
C HIS A 40 20.14 13.70 -14.20
N THR A 41 19.40 12.76 -13.59
CA THR A 41 19.65 11.33 -13.77
C THR A 41 19.45 10.90 -15.23
N ASP A 42 20.48 10.29 -15.83
CA ASP A 42 20.43 9.82 -17.20
C ASP A 42 19.48 8.61 -17.36
N HIS A 43 18.60 8.67 -18.34
CA HIS A 43 17.66 7.59 -18.67
C HIS A 43 18.37 6.29 -19.14
N ALA A 44 19.56 6.39 -19.77
CA ALA A 44 20.32 5.22 -20.14
C ALA A 44 20.86 4.46 -18.92
N LEU A 45 21.32 5.20 -17.89
CA LEU A 45 21.71 4.61 -16.61
C LEU A 45 20.52 3.89 -15.96
N LEU A 46 19.35 4.53 -15.93
CA LEU A 46 18.14 3.96 -15.37
C LEU A 46 17.76 2.64 -16.01
N ALA A 47 17.82 2.55 -17.36
CA ALA A 47 17.55 1.34 -18.12
C ALA A 47 18.52 0.21 -17.73
N ALA A 48 19.82 0.52 -17.66
CA ALA A 48 20.85 -0.46 -17.27
C ALA A 48 20.65 -0.99 -15.84
N VAL A 49 20.30 -0.11 -14.88
CA VAL A 49 20.03 -0.49 -13.49
C VAL A 49 18.77 -1.36 -13.40
N LYS A 50 17.70 -1.04 -14.13
CA LYS A 50 16.48 -1.87 -14.19
C LYS A 50 16.78 -3.27 -14.74
N GLU A 51 17.56 -3.37 -15.80
CA GLU A 51 17.96 -4.65 -16.38
C GLU A 51 18.81 -5.47 -15.39
N MET A 52 19.76 -4.82 -14.71
CA MET A 52 20.58 -5.48 -13.68
C MET A 52 19.73 -6.05 -12.55
N LEU A 53 18.77 -5.28 -12.04
CA LEU A 53 17.85 -5.71 -10.99
C LEU A 53 16.96 -6.86 -11.45
N ALA A 54 16.42 -6.79 -12.66
CA ALA A 54 15.56 -7.85 -13.22
C ALA A 54 16.31 -9.19 -13.39
N ARG A 55 17.60 -9.18 -13.69
CA ARG A 55 18.44 -10.39 -13.75
C ARG A 55 18.64 -11.06 -12.38
N ALA A 56 18.41 -10.33 -11.31
CA ALA A 56 18.51 -10.81 -9.93
C ALA A 56 17.11 -10.97 -9.27
N ASP A 57 16.05 -11.08 -10.07
CA ASP A 57 14.65 -11.23 -9.66
C ASP A 57 14.11 -10.07 -8.81
N TRP A 58 14.69 -8.87 -8.93
CA TRP A 58 14.22 -7.65 -8.27
C TRP A 58 13.27 -6.87 -9.18
N VAL A 59 12.24 -6.28 -8.57
CA VAL A 59 11.24 -5.45 -9.26
C VAL A 59 11.52 -3.97 -9.00
N GLY A 60 12.16 -3.32 -9.98
CA GLY A 60 12.48 -1.89 -9.90
C GLY A 60 11.33 -0.99 -10.33
N ALA A 61 10.82 -0.14 -9.42
CA ALA A 61 9.86 0.92 -9.70
C ALA A 61 10.56 2.28 -9.78
N VAL A 62 10.35 3.03 -10.86
CA VAL A 62 10.92 4.38 -11.03
C VAL A 62 10.04 5.38 -10.30
N VAL A 63 10.65 6.17 -9.42
CA VAL A 63 9.96 7.19 -8.62
C VAL A 63 10.74 8.51 -8.64
N GLY A 64 10.03 9.61 -8.52
CA GLY A 64 10.62 10.95 -8.42
C GLY A 64 11.23 11.25 -7.06
N ASP A 65 12.04 12.31 -7.01
CA ASP A 65 12.72 12.79 -5.79
C ASP A 65 11.75 13.51 -4.83
N ALA A 66 10.78 12.77 -4.29
CA ALA A 66 9.87 13.27 -3.27
C ALA A 66 10.35 12.92 -1.85
N PRO A 67 10.03 13.74 -0.83
CA PRO A 67 10.34 13.40 0.56
C PRO A 67 9.72 12.06 0.99
N GLY A 68 10.55 11.14 1.49
CA GLY A 68 10.13 9.80 1.91
C GLY A 68 9.88 8.83 0.74
N PHE A 69 10.12 9.27 -0.50
CA PHE A 69 9.85 8.53 -1.72
C PHE A 69 8.38 8.04 -1.77
N VAL A 70 8.09 6.91 -2.36
CA VAL A 70 6.72 6.36 -2.37
C VAL A 70 6.51 5.45 -1.15
N LEU A 71 7.42 4.51 -0.92
CA LEU A 71 7.29 3.52 0.16
C LEU A 71 7.13 4.18 1.53
N ASN A 72 8.12 4.98 1.94
CA ASN A 72 8.08 5.59 3.27
C ASN A 72 6.92 6.57 3.40
N ARG A 73 6.63 7.36 2.38
CA ARG A 73 5.52 8.31 2.43
C ARG A 73 4.18 7.61 2.68
N LEU A 74 3.90 6.52 1.97
CA LEU A 74 2.66 5.74 2.14
C LEU A 74 2.65 4.99 3.48
N GLN A 75 3.78 4.37 3.86
CA GLN A 75 3.89 3.65 5.13
C GLN A 75 3.68 4.57 6.32
N TYR A 76 4.33 5.74 6.34
CA TYR A 76 4.17 6.69 7.45
C TYR A 76 2.78 7.35 7.47
N ALA A 77 2.12 7.54 6.33
CA ALA A 77 0.73 8.01 6.29
C ALA A 77 -0.20 6.98 6.95
N LEU A 78 -0.06 5.70 6.59
CA LEU A 78 -0.82 4.60 7.18
C LEU A 78 -0.58 4.48 8.70
N VAL A 79 0.70 4.45 9.12
CA VAL A 79 1.06 4.33 10.54
C VAL A 79 0.57 5.53 11.34
N ARG A 80 0.62 6.74 10.77
CA ARG A 80 0.12 7.96 11.44
C ARG A 80 -1.38 7.84 11.73
N GLU A 81 -2.19 7.47 10.75
CA GLU A 81 -3.64 7.31 10.95
C GLU A 81 -3.95 6.15 11.92
N ALA A 82 -3.20 5.05 11.85
CA ALA A 82 -3.34 3.95 12.80
C ALA A 82 -3.08 4.39 14.25
N LEU A 83 -2.05 5.20 14.49
CA LEU A 83 -1.74 5.73 15.82
C LEU A 83 -2.79 6.74 16.30
N LEU A 84 -3.32 7.58 15.39
CA LEU A 84 -4.39 8.53 15.76
C LEU A 84 -5.66 7.81 16.18
N LEU A 85 -6.06 6.73 15.51
CA LEU A 85 -7.22 5.92 15.91
C LEU A 85 -7.08 5.37 17.34
N VAL A 86 -5.87 5.01 17.74
CA VAL A 86 -5.60 4.55 19.11
C VAL A 86 -5.61 5.72 20.09
N ASP A 87 -4.95 6.84 19.78
CA ASP A 87 -4.87 8.04 20.61
C ASP A 87 -6.24 8.66 20.86
N GLU A 88 -7.11 8.67 19.85
CA GLU A 88 -8.47 9.17 19.89
C GLU A 88 -9.45 8.19 20.59
N GLY A 89 -8.97 6.99 20.93
CA GLY A 89 -9.76 5.98 21.65
C GLY A 89 -10.78 5.24 20.79
N HIS A 90 -10.67 5.30 19.47
CA HIS A 90 -11.59 4.62 18.54
C HIS A 90 -11.33 3.13 18.42
N ALA A 91 -10.10 2.67 18.67
CA ALA A 91 -9.74 1.26 18.63
C ALA A 91 -8.53 0.97 19.53
N THR A 92 -8.36 -0.30 19.94
CA THR A 92 -7.10 -0.73 20.55
C THR A 92 -6.03 -0.94 19.46
N ALA A 93 -4.76 -0.89 19.81
CA ALA A 93 -3.67 -1.20 18.87
C ALA A 93 -3.83 -2.61 18.26
N ALA A 94 -4.27 -3.59 19.06
CA ALA A 94 -4.51 -4.95 18.60
C ALA A 94 -5.66 -5.04 17.58
N ASP A 95 -6.72 -4.25 17.76
CA ASP A 95 -7.84 -4.19 16.82
C ASP A 95 -7.44 -3.50 15.52
N VAL A 96 -6.67 -2.39 15.59
CA VAL A 96 -6.12 -1.73 14.40
C VAL A 96 -5.28 -2.70 13.58
N ASP A 97 -4.34 -3.41 14.19
CA ASP A 97 -3.51 -4.41 13.53
C ASP A 97 -4.35 -5.55 12.93
N THR A 98 -5.37 -6.00 13.65
CA THR A 98 -6.28 -7.05 13.18
C THR A 98 -7.06 -6.60 11.96
N VAL A 99 -7.67 -5.42 12.00
CA VAL A 99 -8.42 -4.85 10.88
C VAL A 99 -7.50 -4.65 9.67
N LEU A 100 -6.35 -4.03 9.85
CA LEU A 100 -5.41 -3.80 8.75
C LEU A 100 -4.94 -5.12 8.12
N ARG A 101 -4.55 -6.09 8.91
CA ARG A 101 -4.07 -7.39 8.44
C ARG A 101 -5.13 -8.17 7.68
N THR A 102 -6.37 -8.19 8.17
CA THR A 102 -7.46 -9.03 7.62
C THR A 102 -8.26 -8.34 6.51
N THR A 103 -8.12 -7.04 6.33
CA THR A 103 -8.87 -6.27 5.32
C THR A 103 -7.94 -5.66 4.26
N LEU A 104 -7.35 -4.50 4.53
CA LEU A 104 -6.50 -3.79 3.60
C LEU A 104 -5.24 -4.60 3.26
N GLY A 105 -4.50 -5.05 4.26
CA GLY A 105 -3.28 -5.84 4.11
C GLY A 105 -3.52 -7.16 3.37
N PHE A 106 -4.66 -7.82 3.61
CA PHE A 106 -5.04 -9.04 2.89
C PHE A 106 -5.16 -8.82 1.38
N ARG A 107 -5.63 -7.64 0.95
CA ARG A 107 -5.89 -7.34 -0.46
C ARG A 107 -4.71 -6.70 -1.18
N MET A 108 -3.87 -5.93 -0.47
CA MET A 108 -2.82 -5.12 -1.08
C MET A 108 -1.82 -5.86 -1.98
N PRO A 109 -1.40 -7.10 -1.71
CA PRO A 109 -0.50 -7.83 -2.61
C PRO A 109 -1.07 -8.06 -4.01
N PHE A 110 -2.38 -8.06 -4.14
CA PHE A 110 -3.10 -8.36 -5.38
C PHE A 110 -3.73 -7.11 -6.00
N ILE A 111 -4.29 -6.26 -5.16
CA ILE A 111 -5.05 -5.07 -5.56
C ILE A 111 -4.43 -3.87 -4.84
N PRO A 112 -3.40 -3.24 -5.44
CA PRO A 112 -2.77 -2.06 -4.86
C PRO A 112 -3.74 -0.85 -4.86
N PRO A 113 -3.43 0.23 -4.13
CA PRO A 113 -4.37 1.32 -3.84
C PRO A 113 -5.08 1.91 -5.06
N ILE A 114 -4.38 2.16 -6.16
CA ILE A 114 -5.00 2.74 -7.37
C ILE A 114 -5.97 1.75 -8.03
N ALA A 115 -5.60 0.47 -8.12
CA ALA A 115 -6.50 -0.55 -8.66
C ALA A 115 -7.72 -0.79 -7.73
N MET A 116 -7.53 -0.63 -6.43
CA MET A 116 -8.62 -0.73 -5.45
C MET A 116 -9.63 0.41 -5.60
N LEU A 117 -9.15 1.61 -5.84
CA LEU A 117 -9.96 2.80 -6.13
C LEU A 117 -10.77 2.60 -7.42
N ASP A 118 -10.15 2.12 -8.51
CA ASP A 118 -10.85 1.80 -9.76
C ASP A 118 -11.91 0.71 -9.58
N MET A 119 -11.62 -0.30 -8.75
CA MET A 119 -12.54 -1.41 -8.50
C MET A 119 -13.77 -1.01 -7.70
N ALA A 120 -13.62 -0.15 -6.70
CA ALA A 120 -14.72 0.32 -5.87
C ALA A 120 -15.55 1.42 -6.54
N GLY A 121 -14.89 2.21 -7.38
CA GLY A 121 -15.46 3.35 -8.12
C GLY A 121 -14.94 4.69 -7.63
N LEU A 122 -14.48 5.51 -8.58
CA LEU A 122 -13.91 6.83 -8.32
C LEU A 122 -14.92 7.77 -7.64
N ASP A 123 -16.17 7.75 -8.09
CA ASP A 123 -17.29 8.50 -7.53
C ASP A 123 -17.60 8.16 -6.08
N VAL A 124 -17.38 6.89 -5.70
CA VAL A 124 -17.54 6.44 -4.30
C VAL A 124 -16.40 6.98 -3.44
N TYR A 125 -15.17 6.89 -3.92
CA TYR A 125 -14.02 7.42 -3.18
C TYR A 125 -14.09 8.92 -3.01
N GLU A 126 -14.50 9.67 -4.05
CA GLU A 126 -14.69 11.12 -3.95
C GLU A 126 -15.69 11.48 -2.85
N LYS A 127 -16.86 10.83 -2.83
CA LYS A 127 -17.87 11.02 -1.77
C LYS A 127 -17.35 10.66 -0.39
N CYS A 128 -16.61 9.54 -0.27
CA CYS A 128 -16.03 9.13 1.01
C CYS A 128 -14.98 10.14 1.50
N PHE A 129 -14.14 10.66 0.61
CA PHE A 129 -13.20 11.73 0.97
C PHE A 129 -13.94 12.98 1.47
N GLY A 130 -15.04 13.38 0.83
CA GLY A 130 -15.86 14.51 1.29
C GLY A 130 -16.40 14.29 2.70
N LEU A 131 -16.98 13.12 2.98
CA LEU A 131 -17.49 12.78 4.31
C LEU A 131 -16.37 12.76 5.37
N LEU A 132 -15.20 12.22 5.02
CA LEU A 132 -14.06 12.20 5.93
C LEU A 132 -13.47 13.59 6.13
N GLN A 133 -13.46 14.44 5.11
CA GLN A 133 -13.02 15.82 5.21
C GLN A 133 -13.92 16.64 6.13
N ASP A 134 -15.24 16.46 6.06
CA ASP A 134 -16.21 17.13 6.92
C ASP A 134 -15.95 16.86 8.41
N GLU A 135 -15.55 15.64 8.75
CA GLU A 135 -15.31 15.19 10.13
C GLU A 135 -13.85 15.35 10.59
N LEU A 136 -12.89 15.14 9.69
CA LEU A 136 -11.46 15.05 10.02
C LEU A 136 -10.61 16.20 9.45
N GLY A 137 -11.24 17.10 8.68
CA GLY A 137 -10.61 18.28 8.09
C GLY A 137 -9.79 18.00 6.84
N GLU A 138 -9.04 19.02 6.41
CA GLU A 138 -8.31 19.08 5.12
C GLU A 138 -7.33 17.93 4.86
N ARG A 139 -6.91 17.20 5.88
CA ARG A 139 -6.03 16.03 5.70
C ARG A 139 -6.69 14.91 4.88
N PHE A 140 -8.03 14.94 4.78
CA PHE A 140 -8.83 14.02 3.97
C PHE A 140 -9.51 14.68 2.79
N SER A 141 -9.09 15.88 2.38
CA SER A 141 -9.58 16.47 1.11
C SER A 141 -9.27 15.54 -0.06
N ALA A 142 -10.24 15.42 -0.97
CA ALA A 142 -10.06 14.60 -2.17
C ALA A 142 -8.93 15.17 -3.04
N PRO A 143 -7.95 14.36 -3.48
CA PRO A 143 -6.92 14.82 -4.40
C PRO A 143 -7.53 15.28 -5.74
N GLU A 144 -6.99 16.37 -6.30
CA GLU A 144 -7.47 16.97 -7.56
C GLU A 144 -7.54 15.97 -8.72
N VAL A 145 -6.55 15.08 -8.84
CA VAL A 145 -6.53 14.02 -9.85
C VAL A 145 -7.75 13.08 -9.77
N LEU A 146 -8.35 12.92 -8.59
CA LEU A 146 -9.58 12.14 -8.42
C LEU A 146 -10.79 12.92 -8.82
N THR A 147 -10.94 14.17 -8.35
CA THR A 147 -12.10 15.01 -8.63
C THR A 147 -12.20 15.37 -10.11
N GLU A 148 -11.07 15.66 -10.77
CA GLU A 148 -11.01 15.86 -12.22
C GLU A 148 -11.45 14.62 -13.00
N ALA A 149 -10.97 13.43 -12.59
CA ALA A 149 -11.35 12.19 -13.24
C ALA A 149 -12.86 11.91 -13.11
N VAL A 150 -13.44 12.14 -11.93
CA VAL A 150 -14.89 11.99 -11.72
C VAL A 150 -15.68 13.01 -12.55
N ALA A 151 -15.24 14.26 -12.60
CA ALA A 151 -15.84 15.29 -13.45
C ALA A 151 -15.80 14.95 -14.96
N ASP A 152 -14.74 14.25 -15.40
CA ASP A 152 -14.62 13.68 -16.76
C ASP A 152 -15.48 12.42 -16.98
N GLY A 153 -16.29 12.02 -16.00
CA GLY A 153 -17.17 10.85 -16.06
C GLY A 153 -16.42 9.51 -15.97
N ARG A 154 -15.24 9.49 -15.37
CA ARG A 154 -14.50 8.27 -15.07
C ARG A 154 -14.99 7.71 -13.73
N HIS A 155 -15.52 6.48 -13.73
CA HIS A 155 -16.08 5.85 -12.54
C HIS A 155 -15.39 4.51 -12.21
N GLY A 156 -14.20 4.29 -12.74
CA GLY A 156 -13.45 3.06 -12.53
C GLY A 156 -14.01 1.88 -13.34
N MET A 157 -13.90 0.70 -12.78
CA MET A 157 -14.37 -0.55 -13.41
C MET A 157 -15.88 -0.57 -13.64
N LYS A 158 -16.68 0.25 -12.94
CA LYS A 158 -18.14 0.32 -13.12
C LYS A 158 -18.56 0.72 -14.54
N ASN A 159 -17.80 1.59 -15.18
CA ASN A 159 -18.07 2.03 -16.55
C ASN A 159 -16.90 1.80 -17.50
N GLY A 160 -15.91 1.01 -17.07
CA GLY A 160 -14.73 0.67 -17.84
C GLY A 160 -13.68 1.78 -17.95
N ARG A 161 -13.89 2.94 -17.29
CA ARG A 161 -13.00 4.11 -17.34
C ARG A 161 -12.35 4.35 -15.98
N GLY A 162 -11.18 3.75 -15.74
CA GLY A 162 -10.44 3.91 -14.49
C GLY A 162 -9.63 5.21 -14.42
N LEU A 163 -8.95 5.44 -13.29
CA LEU A 163 -8.23 6.68 -13.03
C LEU A 163 -7.13 6.95 -14.07
N PHE A 164 -6.30 5.95 -14.33
CA PHE A 164 -5.16 6.07 -15.26
C PHE A 164 -5.22 5.08 -16.44
N ARG A 165 -6.24 4.23 -16.51
CA ARG A 165 -6.40 3.24 -17.58
C ARG A 165 -7.87 2.90 -17.78
N ASP A 166 -8.19 2.33 -18.93
CA ASP A 166 -9.51 1.82 -19.23
C ASP A 166 -9.57 0.30 -19.07
N TYR A 167 -10.77 -0.23 -18.84
CA TYR A 167 -11.06 -1.64 -18.59
C TYR A 167 -12.10 -2.13 -19.59
N PRO A 168 -11.71 -2.81 -20.67
CA PRO A 168 -12.65 -3.50 -21.55
C PRO A 168 -13.45 -4.56 -20.78
N PRO A 169 -14.71 -4.86 -21.20
CA PRO A 169 -15.58 -5.82 -20.50
C PRO A 169 -14.92 -7.19 -20.25
N GLU A 170 -14.22 -7.72 -21.24
CA GLU A 170 -13.48 -8.99 -21.16
C GLU A 170 -12.43 -8.96 -20.04
N THR A 171 -11.73 -7.85 -19.87
CA THR A 171 -10.74 -7.66 -18.82
C THR A 171 -11.38 -7.68 -17.42
N LEU A 172 -12.61 -7.18 -17.29
CA LEU A 172 -13.32 -7.18 -16.00
C LEU A 172 -13.67 -8.59 -15.54
N GLU A 173 -14.07 -9.46 -16.46
CA GLU A 173 -14.35 -10.87 -16.15
C GLU A 173 -13.07 -11.60 -15.72
N GLU A 174 -11.97 -11.39 -16.43
CA GLU A 174 -10.66 -11.95 -16.09
C GLU A 174 -10.17 -11.47 -14.71
N ILE A 175 -10.29 -10.18 -14.40
CA ILE A 175 -9.94 -9.60 -13.10
C ILE A 175 -10.76 -10.24 -11.98
N ASN A 176 -12.05 -10.43 -12.17
CA ASN A 176 -12.91 -11.05 -11.16
C ASN A 176 -12.54 -12.51 -10.87
N ALA A 177 -12.30 -13.30 -11.92
CA ALA A 177 -11.87 -14.68 -11.79
C ALA A 177 -10.50 -14.79 -11.12
N TRP A 178 -9.55 -13.94 -11.54
CA TRP A 178 -8.21 -13.86 -10.96
C TRP A 178 -8.25 -13.46 -9.48
N ARG A 179 -9.06 -12.46 -9.12
CA ARG A 179 -9.22 -12.00 -7.74
C ARG A 179 -9.73 -13.11 -6.83
N ALA A 180 -10.74 -13.87 -7.26
CA ALA A 180 -11.27 -14.99 -6.48
C ALA A 180 -10.17 -16.04 -6.20
N LYS A 181 -9.37 -16.38 -7.21
CA LYS A 181 -8.24 -17.29 -7.09
C LYS A 181 -7.15 -16.74 -6.16
N ALA A 182 -6.80 -15.45 -6.29
CA ALA A 182 -5.79 -14.78 -5.48
C ALA A 182 -6.17 -14.76 -4.00
N TYR A 183 -7.42 -14.40 -3.68
CA TYR A 183 -7.91 -14.37 -2.30
C TYR A 183 -8.00 -15.76 -1.68
N THR A 184 -8.42 -16.76 -2.44
CA THR A 184 -8.40 -18.16 -1.98
C THR A 184 -6.97 -18.63 -1.69
N GLY A 185 -6.02 -18.27 -2.54
CA GLY A 185 -4.59 -18.57 -2.33
C GLY A 185 -4.04 -17.91 -1.08
N MET A 186 -4.34 -16.61 -0.86
CA MET A 186 -3.92 -15.89 0.34
C MET A 186 -4.52 -16.50 1.61
N SER A 187 -5.81 -16.85 1.60
CA SER A 187 -6.45 -17.49 2.75
C SER A 187 -5.76 -18.80 3.13
N ARG A 188 -5.38 -19.63 2.16
CA ARG A 188 -4.61 -20.86 2.41
C ARG A 188 -3.23 -20.56 2.98
N LEU A 189 -2.48 -19.64 2.38
CA LEU A 189 -1.16 -19.25 2.86
C LEU A 189 -1.21 -18.77 4.31
N LEU A 190 -2.18 -17.92 4.66
CA LEU A 190 -2.34 -17.42 6.02
C LEU A 190 -2.75 -18.53 7.01
N ALA A 191 -3.57 -19.48 6.58
CA ALA A 191 -3.92 -20.64 7.40
C ALA A 191 -2.70 -21.55 7.66
N ASP A 192 -1.87 -21.78 6.65
CA ASP A 192 -0.67 -22.61 6.75
C ASP A 192 0.42 -21.97 7.64
N LEU A 193 0.58 -20.64 7.56
CA LEU A 193 1.56 -19.92 8.37
C LEU A 193 1.10 -19.73 9.83
N GLY A 194 -0.22 -19.65 10.06
CA GLY A 194 -0.77 -19.29 11.36
C GLY A 194 -0.52 -17.79 11.73
N PRO A 195 -0.85 -17.41 12.98
CA PRO A 195 -0.61 -16.05 13.45
C PRO A 195 0.88 -15.78 13.67
N MET A 196 1.27 -14.50 13.55
CA MET A 196 2.63 -14.08 13.88
C MET A 196 2.94 -14.42 15.35
N PRO A 197 4.08 -15.02 15.66
CA PRO A 197 4.47 -15.32 17.04
C PRO A 197 4.43 -14.08 17.94
N GLY A 198 3.86 -14.21 19.13
CA GLY A 198 3.72 -13.11 20.11
C GLY A 198 2.51 -12.20 19.89
N THR A 199 1.70 -12.40 18.83
CA THR A 199 0.42 -11.70 18.67
C THR A 199 -0.72 -12.57 19.23
N GLN A 200 -1.51 -12.02 20.18
CA GLN A 200 -2.76 -12.67 20.58
C GLN A 200 -3.82 -12.44 19.50
N THR A 201 -4.48 -13.51 19.09
CA THR A 201 -5.67 -13.38 18.23
C THR A 201 -6.84 -12.97 19.13
N PRO A 202 -7.53 -11.82 18.88
CA PRO A 202 -8.72 -11.50 19.64
C PRO A 202 -9.75 -12.63 19.48
N GLY A 203 -10.15 -13.25 20.58
CA GLY A 203 -11.20 -14.27 20.59
C GLY A 203 -10.79 -15.71 20.92
N THR A 204 -9.49 -16.03 21.13
CA THR A 204 -9.06 -17.31 21.70
C THR A 204 -8.72 -17.16 23.18
N GLN A 205 -9.65 -16.67 23.99
CA GLN A 205 -9.66 -17.03 25.40
C GLN A 205 -10.23 -18.46 25.46
N THR A 206 -9.37 -19.46 25.69
CA THR A 206 -9.83 -20.73 26.26
C THR A 206 -10.55 -20.42 27.55
N PRO A 207 -11.73 -21.00 27.81
CA PRO A 207 -12.36 -20.89 29.12
C PRO A 207 -11.35 -21.37 30.16
N ASP A 208 -11.03 -20.51 31.10
CA ASP A 208 -10.16 -20.83 32.24
C ASP A 208 -10.86 -21.91 33.05
N ASP A 209 -10.34 -23.15 33.02
CA ASP A 209 -10.72 -24.25 33.87
C ASP A 209 -10.19 -23.99 35.33
N THR A 210 -10.70 -22.94 35.97
CA THR A 210 -10.44 -22.71 37.39
C THR A 210 -11.75 -22.53 38.14
N HIS A 211 -12.52 -23.60 38.21
CA HIS A 211 -13.40 -23.87 39.35
C HIS A 211 -13.01 -25.22 39.94
N GLU A 212 -11.89 -25.26 40.66
CA GLU A 212 -11.67 -26.29 41.67
C GLU A 212 -11.94 -25.64 43.04
N GLU A 213 -13.04 -26.05 43.60
CA GLU A 213 -13.33 -26.44 44.97
C GLU A 213 -12.49 -25.83 46.08
N SER A 214 -13.10 -24.99 46.90
CA SER A 214 -12.81 -24.91 48.33
C SER A 214 -14.11 -25.03 49.13
N HIS A 215 -14.53 -26.26 49.38
CA HIS A 215 -15.32 -26.60 50.53
C HIS A 215 -14.47 -27.40 51.47
N ALA A 216 -14.07 -26.84 52.63
CA ALA A 216 -13.83 -27.47 53.91
C ALA A 216 -13.81 -26.41 54.99
#